data_be6449abfb6073f1cecb07bd503251b7
#
_entry.id   be6449abfb6073f1cecb07bd503251b7
#
_cell.length_a   1.000
_cell.length_b   1.000
_cell.length_c   1.000
_cell.angle_alpha   90.00
_cell.angle_beta   90.00
_cell.angle_gamma   90.00
#
_symmetry.space_group_name_H-M   'P 1'
#
loop_
_entity.id
_entity.type
_entity.pdbx_description
1 polymer ?
#
loop_
_entity_poly.entity_id
_entity_poly.type
_entity_poly.pdbx_seq_one_letter_code
_entity_poly.pdbx_strand_id
1 'polypeptide(L)'
;MRDLNIIRSKKGFISDMDGVIYQGSTLIPGVKDFVNWLQKEKKQFLFLTNSSERTPLELRKKLQSMGLDVEESHFYTSALATAHFLKTQAPGCSAYIIGAHGLINALYEVGIPFNDVNPEYVVDGETTGYKYEMIINATELINKAAKLIATNA
;
A
#
# COMPACT_ATOMS: atom_id res chain seq x y z
N MET A 1 2.97 -4.04 34.65
CA MET A 1 1.79 -3.76 33.80
C MET A 1 2.10 -2.47 33.05
N ARG A 2 2.11 -2.48 31.68
CA ARG A 2 2.35 -1.22 30.92
C ARG A 2 1.18 -0.26 31.20
N ASP A 3 1.49 0.99 31.49
CA ASP A 3 0.46 2.01 31.77
C ASP A 3 -0.31 2.36 30.49
N LEU A 4 -1.49 1.79 30.34
CA LEU A 4 -2.38 2.03 29.20
C LEU A 4 -2.80 3.51 29.08
N ASN A 5 -2.69 4.30 30.15
CA ASN A 5 -3.02 5.72 30.13
C ASN A 5 -2.06 6.50 29.22
N ILE A 6 -0.78 6.09 29.18
CA ILE A 6 0.21 6.69 28.26
C ILE A 6 -0.20 6.48 26.80
N ILE A 7 -0.71 5.29 26.46
CA ILE A 7 -1.18 4.98 25.09
C ILE A 7 -2.45 5.77 24.80
N ARG A 8 -3.41 5.77 25.73
CA ARG A 8 -4.68 6.50 25.57
C ARG A 8 -4.52 8.00 25.42
N SER A 9 -3.48 8.59 26.01
CA SER A 9 -3.19 10.02 25.89
C SER A 9 -2.64 10.44 24.53
N LYS A 10 -2.21 9.50 23.67
CA LYS A 10 -1.69 9.81 22.33
C LYS A 10 -2.79 10.37 21.43
N LYS A 11 -2.42 11.28 20.53
CA LYS A 11 -3.33 11.93 19.57
C LYS A 11 -3.47 11.14 18.28
N GLY A 12 -2.44 10.40 17.89
CA GLY A 12 -2.40 9.66 16.64
C GLY A 12 -1.84 8.25 16.82
N PHE A 13 -2.27 7.34 15.95
CA PHE A 13 -1.90 5.94 15.93
C PHE A 13 -1.56 5.49 14.51
N ILE A 14 -0.48 4.76 14.38
CA ILE A 14 -0.14 4.04 13.16
C ILE A 14 -0.11 2.56 13.52
N SER A 15 -0.79 1.74 12.75
CA SER A 15 -0.87 0.29 12.96
C SER A 15 -0.57 -0.43 11.66
N ASP A 16 0.18 -1.50 11.74
CA ASP A 16 0.27 -2.51 10.68
C ASP A 16 -1.09 -3.20 10.50
N MET A 17 -1.29 -3.90 9.40
CA MET A 17 -2.56 -4.55 9.08
C MET A 17 -2.49 -6.08 9.21
N ASP A 18 -1.62 -6.73 8.45
CA ASP A 18 -1.54 -8.19 8.42
C ASP A 18 -0.96 -8.74 9.73
N GLY A 19 -1.68 -9.64 10.40
CA GLY A 19 -1.29 -10.16 11.71
C GLY A 19 -1.53 -9.20 12.89
N VAL A 20 -2.01 -7.96 12.65
CA VAL A 20 -2.31 -6.97 13.70
C VAL A 20 -3.79 -6.56 13.70
N ILE A 21 -4.34 -6.22 12.55
CA ILE A 21 -5.76 -5.89 12.39
C ILE A 21 -6.57 -7.14 12.03
N TYR A 22 -6.06 -7.95 11.12
CA TYR A 22 -6.69 -9.20 10.69
C TYR A 22 -5.63 -10.28 10.41
N GLN A 23 -6.10 -11.53 10.38
CA GLN A 23 -5.34 -12.67 9.87
C GLN A 23 -6.20 -13.41 8.84
N GLY A 24 -5.77 -13.44 7.59
CA GLY A 24 -6.56 -13.95 6.47
C GLY A 24 -7.85 -13.15 6.27
N SER A 25 -9.00 -13.76 6.58
CA SER A 25 -10.34 -13.15 6.48
C SER A 25 -11.00 -12.88 7.83
N THR A 26 -10.25 -12.90 8.94
CA THR A 26 -10.79 -12.76 10.29
C THR A 26 -10.13 -11.61 11.02
N LEU A 27 -10.93 -10.73 11.65
CA LEU A 27 -10.40 -9.69 12.54
C LEU A 27 -9.75 -10.31 13.77
N ILE A 28 -8.63 -9.72 14.19
CA ILE A 28 -8.01 -10.11 15.46
C ILE A 28 -8.90 -9.64 16.62
N PRO A 29 -9.08 -10.47 17.67
CA PRO A 29 -9.90 -10.11 18.82
C PRO A 29 -9.50 -8.77 19.44
N GLY A 30 -10.50 -7.90 19.71
CA GLY A 30 -10.29 -6.57 20.28
C GLY A 30 -10.06 -5.46 19.25
N VAL A 31 -9.76 -5.76 17.97
CA VAL A 31 -9.55 -4.75 16.93
C VAL A 31 -10.79 -3.89 16.71
N LYS A 32 -11.97 -4.51 16.67
CA LYS A 32 -13.24 -3.76 16.50
C LYS A 32 -13.44 -2.75 17.62
N ASP A 33 -13.20 -3.13 18.86
CA ASP A 33 -13.33 -2.24 20.01
C ASP A 33 -12.28 -1.14 19.99
N PHE A 34 -11.05 -1.47 19.59
CA PHE A 34 -9.96 -0.51 19.44
C PHE A 34 -10.27 0.55 18.38
N VAL A 35 -10.73 0.15 17.19
CA VAL A 35 -11.06 1.08 16.12
C VAL A 35 -12.28 1.93 16.46
N ASN A 36 -13.31 1.35 17.05
CA ASN A 36 -14.47 2.07 17.56
C ASN A 36 -14.06 3.13 18.61
N TRP A 37 -13.11 2.78 19.48
CA TRP A 37 -12.58 3.73 20.46
C TRP A 37 -11.82 4.86 19.76
N LEU A 38 -10.96 4.58 18.76
CA LEU A 38 -10.26 5.61 17.99
C LEU A 38 -11.23 6.60 17.35
N GLN A 39 -12.29 6.08 16.71
CA GLN A 39 -13.31 6.90 16.05
C GLN A 39 -14.11 7.73 17.06
N LYS A 40 -14.56 7.11 18.17
CA LYS A 40 -15.30 7.80 19.24
C LYS A 40 -14.52 8.93 19.88
N GLU A 41 -13.24 8.70 20.15
CA GLU A 41 -12.33 9.68 20.75
C GLU A 41 -11.73 10.66 19.74
N LYS A 42 -12.15 10.56 18.46
CA LYS A 42 -11.64 11.39 17.34
C LYS A 42 -10.12 11.38 17.25
N LYS A 43 -9.50 10.22 17.50
CA LYS A 43 -8.06 10.05 17.36
C LYS A 43 -7.70 10.00 15.87
N GLN A 44 -6.56 10.57 15.51
CA GLN A 44 -5.99 10.35 14.18
C GLN A 44 -5.41 8.93 14.11
N PHE A 45 -5.69 8.19 13.06
CA PHE A 45 -5.09 6.88 12.88
C PHE A 45 -4.88 6.55 11.41
N LEU A 46 -3.89 5.69 11.17
CA LEU A 46 -3.51 5.22 9.85
C LEU A 46 -3.18 3.73 9.92
N PHE A 47 -3.74 2.97 9.01
CA PHE A 47 -3.36 1.59 8.74
C PHE A 47 -2.28 1.58 7.67
N LEU A 48 -1.09 1.10 8.04
CA LEU A 48 0.07 0.99 7.18
C LEU A 48 0.24 -0.47 6.77
N THR A 49 0.43 -0.72 5.49
CA THR A 49 0.72 -2.07 4.99
C THR A 49 1.85 -2.03 3.96
N ASN A 50 2.72 -3.02 4.02
CA ASN A 50 3.75 -3.25 3.01
C ASN A 50 3.20 -3.90 1.72
N SER A 51 1.94 -4.35 1.71
CA SER A 51 1.30 -4.87 0.50
C SER A 51 1.02 -3.76 -0.51
N SER A 52 1.35 -4.01 -1.76
CA SER A 52 1.03 -3.17 -2.92
C SER A 52 -0.12 -3.72 -3.77
N GLU A 53 -0.71 -4.86 -3.35
CA GLU A 53 -1.69 -5.60 -4.14
C GLU A 53 -3.02 -4.86 -4.28
N ARG A 54 -3.50 -4.24 -3.18
CA ARG A 54 -4.85 -3.67 -3.08
C ARG A 54 -4.85 -2.16 -2.99
N THR A 55 -5.89 -1.58 -3.57
CA THR A 55 -6.23 -0.16 -3.37
C THR A 55 -6.82 0.07 -1.97
N PRO A 56 -6.82 1.33 -1.46
CA PRO A 56 -7.54 1.69 -0.24
C PRO A 56 -9.01 1.29 -0.24
N LEU A 57 -9.70 1.43 -1.38
CA LEU A 57 -11.09 1.00 -1.54
C LEU A 57 -11.26 -0.51 -1.35
N GLU A 58 -10.37 -1.31 -1.92
CA GLU A 58 -10.40 -2.78 -1.76
C GLU A 58 -10.10 -3.20 -0.32
N LEU A 59 -9.17 -2.51 0.35
CA LEU A 59 -8.88 -2.73 1.78
C LEU A 59 -10.09 -2.36 2.65
N ARG A 60 -10.76 -1.23 2.37
CA ARG A 60 -12.01 -0.85 3.02
C ARG A 60 -13.06 -1.95 2.87
N LYS A 61 -13.31 -2.40 1.64
CA LYS A 61 -14.28 -3.49 1.36
C LYS A 61 -13.92 -4.79 2.10
N LYS A 62 -12.62 -5.12 2.15
CA LYS A 62 -12.13 -6.27 2.91
C LYS A 62 -12.46 -6.14 4.40
N LEU A 63 -12.20 -4.99 5.02
CA LEU A 63 -12.54 -4.76 6.44
C LEU A 63 -14.04 -4.71 6.67
N GLN A 64 -14.83 -4.12 5.77
CA GLN A 64 -16.29 -4.09 5.84
C GLN A 64 -16.88 -5.51 5.83
N SER A 65 -16.34 -6.41 5.00
CA SER A 65 -16.79 -7.82 4.98
C SER A 65 -16.51 -8.55 6.31
N MET A 66 -15.56 -8.07 7.12
CA MET A 66 -15.25 -8.57 8.46
C MET A 66 -16.03 -7.81 9.56
N GLY A 67 -16.91 -6.87 9.20
CA GLY A 67 -17.71 -6.08 10.14
C GLY A 67 -17.00 -4.87 10.75
N LEU A 68 -15.97 -4.34 10.07
CA LEU A 68 -15.25 -3.13 10.47
C LEU A 68 -15.32 -2.10 9.34
N ASP A 69 -15.96 -0.95 9.58
CA ASP A 69 -16.03 0.14 8.62
C ASP A 69 -15.01 1.23 8.95
N VAL A 70 -14.12 1.48 7.97
CA VAL A 70 -13.05 2.47 8.06
C VAL A 70 -12.95 3.17 6.71
N GLU A 71 -12.84 4.49 6.71
CA GLU A 71 -12.72 5.27 5.48
C GLU A 71 -11.40 5.02 4.75
N GLU A 72 -11.40 5.17 3.42
CA GLU A 72 -10.25 4.94 2.55
C GLU A 72 -9.03 5.78 2.92
N SER A 73 -9.26 6.98 3.44
CA SER A 73 -8.21 7.90 3.90
C SER A 73 -7.37 7.39 5.07
N HIS A 74 -7.82 6.32 5.73
CA HIS A 74 -7.09 5.68 6.83
C HIS A 74 -6.12 4.58 6.37
N PHE A 75 -6.00 4.33 5.06
CA PHE A 75 -5.09 3.31 4.54
C PHE A 75 -3.91 3.95 3.81
N TYR A 76 -2.71 3.48 4.11
CA TYR A 76 -1.49 3.84 3.40
C TYR A 76 -0.71 2.58 3.04
N THR A 77 -0.60 2.31 1.74
CA THR A 77 0.01 1.10 1.20
C THR A 77 1.41 1.38 0.64
N SER A 78 2.22 0.34 0.45
CA SER A 78 3.51 0.49 -0.24
C SER A 78 3.33 0.99 -1.68
N ALA A 79 2.21 0.68 -2.33
CA ALA A 79 1.86 1.21 -3.65
C ALA A 79 1.71 2.74 -3.62
N LEU A 80 0.96 3.28 -2.64
CA LEU A 80 0.81 4.73 -2.47
C LEU A 80 2.14 5.41 -2.11
N ALA A 81 2.95 4.77 -1.27
CA ALA A 81 4.28 5.27 -0.90
C ALA A 81 5.19 5.37 -2.13
N THR A 82 5.21 4.32 -2.97
CA THR A 82 5.99 4.28 -4.21
C THR A 82 5.52 5.33 -5.21
N ALA A 83 4.22 5.46 -5.39
CA ALA A 83 3.64 6.46 -6.28
C ALA A 83 3.98 7.89 -5.82
N HIS A 84 3.86 8.18 -4.53
CA HIS A 84 4.22 9.48 -3.97
C HIS A 84 5.72 9.76 -4.06
N PHE A 85 6.56 8.76 -3.81
CA PHE A 85 8.01 8.87 -3.99
C PHE A 85 8.35 9.26 -5.43
N LEU A 86 7.86 8.53 -6.42
CA LEU A 86 8.13 8.82 -7.83
C LEU A 86 7.60 10.19 -8.27
N LYS A 87 6.38 10.54 -7.86
CA LYS A 87 5.81 11.87 -8.15
C LYS A 87 6.69 13.01 -7.66
N THR A 88 7.33 12.83 -6.50
CA THR A 88 8.15 13.88 -5.87
C THR A 88 9.59 13.88 -6.34
N GLN A 89 10.19 12.71 -6.55
CA GLN A 89 11.60 12.57 -6.91
C GLN A 89 11.87 12.60 -8.42
N ALA A 90 10.88 12.21 -9.22
CA ALA A 90 11.00 12.14 -10.68
C ALA A 90 9.69 12.59 -11.36
N PRO A 91 9.29 13.86 -11.23
CA PRO A 91 8.07 14.36 -11.85
C PRO A 91 8.07 14.15 -13.37
N GLY A 92 6.99 13.59 -13.91
CA GLY A 92 6.84 13.34 -15.34
C GLY A 92 7.55 12.08 -15.85
N CYS A 93 8.13 11.25 -14.97
CA CYS A 93 8.70 9.97 -15.37
C CYS A 93 7.63 9.01 -15.88
N SER A 94 8.09 8.00 -16.64
CA SER A 94 7.29 6.84 -17.03
C SER A 94 7.86 5.56 -16.43
N ALA A 95 7.02 4.53 -16.30
CA ALA A 95 7.42 3.28 -15.66
C ALA A 95 6.94 2.03 -16.40
N TYR A 96 7.80 1.02 -16.46
CA TYR A 96 7.38 -0.35 -16.69
C TYR A 96 6.96 -0.96 -15.35
N ILE A 97 5.72 -1.43 -15.27
CA ILE A 97 5.11 -1.81 -13.98
C ILE A 97 4.87 -3.32 -13.98
N ILE A 98 5.44 -4.00 -13.00
CA ILE A 98 5.10 -5.37 -12.62
C ILE A 98 4.40 -5.28 -11.27
N GLY A 99 3.13 -5.64 -11.20
CA GLY A 99 2.38 -5.54 -9.95
C GLY A 99 0.89 -5.77 -10.14
N ALA A 100 0.19 -5.85 -9.03
CA ALA A 100 -1.26 -5.97 -9.01
C ALA A 100 -1.95 -4.60 -9.17
N HIS A 101 -3.28 -4.63 -9.17
CA HIS A 101 -4.14 -3.47 -9.41
C HIS A 101 -3.86 -2.28 -8.48
N GLY A 102 -3.55 -2.55 -7.21
CA GLY A 102 -3.24 -1.50 -6.24
C GLY A 102 -2.06 -0.62 -6.65
N LEU A 103 -0.97 -1.24 -7.14
CA LEU A 103 0.21 -0.50 -7.61
C LEU A 103 -0.06 0.25 -8.91
N ILE A 104 -0.68 -0.43 -9.88
CA ILE A 104 -1.00 0.17 -11.18
C ILE A 104 -1.89 1.40 -11.00
N ASN A 105 -2.93 1.29 -10.17
CA ASN A 105 -3.84 2.39 -9.89
C ASN A 105 -3.14 3.55 -9.17
N ALA A 106 -2.32 3.26 -8.15
CA ALA A 106 -1.61 4.31 -7.40
C ALA A 106 -0.66 5.13 -8.31
N LEU A 107 0.06 4.47 -9.21
CA LEU A 107 0.94 5.15 -10.17
C LEU A 107 0.15 5.95 -11.20
N TYR A 108 -0.95 5.41 -11.70
CA TYR A 108 -1.82 6.09 -12.66
C TYR A 108 -2.43 7.37 -12.06
N GLU A 109 -2.93 7.32 -10.83
CA GLU A 109 -3.55 8.47 -10.14
C GLU A 109 -2.57 9.64 -9.92
N VAL A 110 -1.29 9.37 -9.81
CA VAL A 110 -0.27 10.43 -9.69
C VAL A 110 0.30 10.89 -11.05
N GLY A 111 -0.21 10.32 -12.17
CA GLY A 111 0.17 10.72 -13.52
C GLY A 111 1.45 10.06 -14.04
N ILE A 112 1.82 8.89 -13.52
CA ILE A 112 2.95 8.10 -14.03
C ILE A 112 2.43 7.10 -15.07
N PRO A 113 2.70 7.29 -16.38
CA PRO A 113 2.20 6.41 -17.42
C PRO A 113 3.00 5.10 -17.47
N PHE A 114 2.32 4.01 -17.87
CA PHE A 114 2.98 2.79 -18.26
C PHE A 114 3.77 2.98 -19.56
N ASN A 115 5.00 2.48 -19.60
CA ASN A 115 5.88 2.53 -20.77
C ASN A 115 6.73 1.26 -20.82
N ASP A 116 6.60 0.48 -21.87
CA ASP A 116 7.33 -0.76 -22.09
C ASP A 116 8.48 -0.64 -23.11
N VAL A 117 8.70 0.56 -23.67
CA VAL A 117 9.71 0.81 -24.70
C VAL A 117 10.97 1.45 -24.11
N ASN A 118 10.82 2.55 -23.42
CA ASN A 118 11.93 3.31 -22.83
C ASN A 118 11.50 4.04 -21.55
N PRO A 119 11.14 3.30 -20.48
CA PRO A 119 10.78 3.88 -19.21
C PRO A 119 12.01 4.37 -18.44
N GLU A 120 11.85 5.37 -17.61
CA GLU A 120 12.88 5.79 -16.66
C GLU A 120 12.97 4.84 -15.45
N TYR A 121 11.86 4.14 -15.16
CA TYR A 121 11.78 3.23 -14.03
C TYR A 121 11.16 1.89 -14.41
N VAL A 122 11.66 0.83 -13.77
CA VAL A 122 10.97 -0.44 -13.60
C VAL A 122 10.47 -0.47 -12.17
N VAL A 123 9.15 -0.59 -11.99
CA VAL A 123 8.53 -0.65 -10.67
C VAL A 123 7.99 -2.05 -10.45
N ASP A 124 8.56 -2.75 -9.48
CA ASP A 124 8.19 -4.13 -9.12
C ASP A 124 7.43 -4.14 -7.80
N GLY A 125 6.22 -4.69 -7.84
CA GLY A 125 5.33 -4.85 -6.71
C GLY A 125 4.72 -6.22 -6.65
N GLU A 126 3.99 -6.46 -5.56
CA GLU A 126 3.37 -7.74 -5.29
C GLU A 126 2.33 -8.12 -6.35
N THR A 127 2.44 -9.34 -6.88
CA THR A 127 1.45 -9.93 -7.80
C THR A 127 1.55 -11.45 -7.80
N THR A 128 0.42 -12.11 -8.01
CA THR A 128 0.37 -13.57 -8.29
C THR A 128 0.47 -13.87 -9.77
N GLY A 129 0.49 -12.86 -10.62
CA GLY A 129 0.43 -12.95 -12.08
C GLY A 129 1.79 -12.81 -12.78
N TYR A 130 2.90 -13.16 -12.15
CA TYR A 130 4.22 -13.10 -12.77
C TYR A 130 4.29 -13.99 -14.02
N LYS A 131 4.72 -13.39 -15.14
CA LYS A 131 5.02 -14.10 -16.37
C LYS A 131 6.52 -13.97 -16.66
N TYR A 132 7.10 -15.03 -17.21
CA TYR A 132 8.52 -15.05 -17.55
C TYR A 132 8.91 -13.90 -18.48
N GLU A 133 8.06 -13.56 -19.45
CA GLU A 133 8.26 -12.44 -20.37
C GLU A 133 8.34 -11.08 -19.66
N MET A 134 7.56 -10.88 -18.59
CA MET A 134 7.62 -9.64 -17.81
C MET A 134 8.97 -9.46 -17.13
N ILE A 135 9.56 -10.54 -16.64
CA ILE A 135 10.87 -10.54 -15.99
C ILE A 135 11.98 -10.27 -17.02
N ILE A 136 11.90 -10.90 -18.21
CA ILE A 136 12.84 -10.63 -19.30
C ILE A 136 12.80 -9.16 -19.68
N ASN A 137 11.62 -8.62 -19.97
CA ASN A 137 11.45 -7.22 -20.36
C ASN A 137 11.97 -6.26 -19.28
N ALA A 138 11.65 -6.50 -18.01
CA ALA A 138 12.17 -5.72 -16.90
C ALA A 138 13.70 -5.73 -16.85
N THR A 139 14.31 -6.92 -17.02
CA THR A 139 15.75 -7.08 -17.01
C THR A 139 16.41 -6.33 -18.17
N GLU A 140 15.84 -6.41 -19.37
CA GLU A 140 16.32 -5.68 -20.54
C GLU A 140 16.23 -4.16 -20.35
N LEU A 141 15.13 -3.67 -19.79
CA LEU A 141 14.94 -2.24 -19.52
C LEU A 141 15.92 -1.73 -18.47
N ILE A 142 16.18 -2.50 -17.42
CA ILE A 142 17.17 -2.17 -16.39
C ILE A 142 18.57 -2.13 -17.01
N ASN A 143 18.92 -3.10 -17.86
CA ASN A 143 20.20 -3.11 -18.58
C ASN A 143 20.36 -1.94 -19.56
N LYS A 144 19.24 -1.34 -20.02
CA LYS A 144 19.20 -0.10 -20.83
C LYS A 144 19.15 1.18 -19.98
N ALA A 145 19.44 1.08 -18.68
CA ALA A 145 19.53 2.18 -17.71
C ALA A 145 18.22 2.61 -17.02
N ALA A 146 17.13 1.88 -17.15
CA ALA A 146 15.97 2.11 -16.30
C ALA A 146 16.29 1.77 -14.83
N LYS A 147 15.81 2.59 -13.89
CA LYS A 147 16.07 2.39 -12.46
C LYS A 147 15.02 1.43 -11.86
N LEU A 148 15.47 0.44 -11.12
CA LEU A 148 14.56 -0.47 -10.40
C LEU A 148 14.10 0.13 -9.08
N ILE A 149 12.79 0.05 -8.84
CA ILE A 149 12.15 0.29 -7.55
C ILE A 149 11.29 -0.93 -7.21
N ALA A 150 11.49 -1.50 -6.02
CA ALA A 150 10.61 -2.49 -5.44
C ALA A 150 9.74 -1.86 -4.36
N THR A 151 8.45 -2.25 -4.28
CA THR A 151 7.51 -1.72 -3.29
C THR A 151 7.75 -2.27 -1.90
N ASN A 152 8.38 -3.44 -1.81
CA ASN A 152 8.80 -4.12 -0.58
C ASN A 152 9.99 -5.05 -0.90
N ALA A 153 10.68 -5.49 0.15
CA ALA A 153 11.80 -6.42 0.04
C ALA A 153 11.33 -7.88 0.09
#